data_2dffac7d294da187516511aa46c45db0
#
_entry.id   2dffac7d294da187516511aa46c45db0
#
_cell.length_a   1.000
_cell.length_b   1.000
_cell.length_c   1.000
_cell.angle_alpha   90.00
_cell.angle_beta   90.00
_cell.angle_gamma   90.00
#
_symmetry.space_group_name_H-M   'P 1'
#
loop_
_entity.id
_entity.type
_entity.pdbx_description
1 polymer ?
#
loop_
_entity_poly.entity_id
_entity_poly.type
_entity_poly.pdbx_seq_one_letter_code
_entity_poly.pdbx_strand_id
1 'polypeptide(L)'
;MIEQEKETKQKNEWVSWLKAIGFALVFVFITKAYFFAPYMVEGASMSPTLHDQEKLYVNKIVYAFSEPQKGDIVIIKGDDKRYVKRVIGLEGDIIQMKSDDLYVNNKKVKESYLQENKSEAKSLGVYLTEDFGPLKVPNGKVFVMGDNRLNSMDSRNGLGLIETKAIEGRSEVVIYPFSEMRATQ
;
A
#
# COMPACT_ATOMS: atom_id res chain seq x y z
N MET A 1 44.84 -39.10 24.52
CA MET A 1 44.18 -39.32 23.24
C MET A 1 42.67 -38.99 23.30
N ILE A 2 41.94 -39.46 24.26
CA ILE A 2 40.47 -39.20 24.42
C ILE A 2 40.12 -37.72 24.72
N GLU A 3 41.00 -37.00 25.42
CA GLU A 3 40.78 -35.60 25.79
C GLU A 3 40.95 -34.65 24.59
N GLN A 4 41.91 -34.89 23.72
CA GLN A 4 42.11 -34.11 22.48
C GLN A 4 40.97 -34.30 21.47
N GLU A 5 40.33 -35.48 21.45
CA GLU A 5 39.22 -35.78 20.55
C GLU A 5 37.93 -35.09 21.00
N LYS A 6 37.73 -34.93 22.33
CA LYS A 6 36.64 -34.15 22.89
C LYS A 6 36.75 -32.64 22.64
N GLU A 7 37.95 -32.08 22.79
CA GLU A 7 38.17 -30.64 22.52
C GLU A 7 38.00 -30.28 21.03
N THR A 8 38.45 -31.13 20.12
CA THR A 8 38.26 -30.90 18.67
C THR A 8 36.80 -31.01 18.28
N LYS A 9 36.06 -31.93 18.86
CA LYS A 9 34.64 -32.11 18.59
C LYS A 9 33.81 -30.91 19.09
N GLN A 10 34.09 -30.45 20.30
CA GLN A 10 33.46 -29.28 20.88
C GLN A 10 33.77 -27.99 20.10
N LYS A 11 35.01 -27.81 19.63
CA LYS A 11 35.44 -26.67 18.82
C LYS A 11 34.73 -26.65 17.46
N ASN A 12 34.49 -27.82 16.85
CA ASN A 12 33.77 -27.95 15.60
C ASN A 12 32.29 -27.63 15.76
N GLU A 13 31.67 -27.99 16.88
CA GLU A 13 30.26 -27.67 17.17
C GLU A 13 30.05 -26.15 17.30
N TRP A 14 30.91 -25.47 18.05
CA TRP A 14 30.85 -24.02 18.17
C TRP A 14 31.00 -23.28 16.83
N VAL A 15 31.90 -23.74 15.99
CA VAL A 15 32.12 -23.19 14.64
C VAL A 15 30.87 -23.40 13.76
N SER A 16 30.22 -24.57 13.88
CA SER A 16 28.98 -24.86 13.17
C SER A 16 27.82 -23.98 13.62
N TRP A 17 27.68 -23.74 14.92
CA TRP A 17 26.69 -22.81 15.47
C TRP A 17 26.94 -21.37 15.01
N LEU A 18 28.20 -20.89 15.04
CA LEU A 18 28.54 -19.56 14.55
C LEU A 18 28.21 -19.38 13.07
N LYS A 19 28.48 -20.39 12.24
CA LYS A 19 28.12 -20.39 10.82
C LYS A 19 26.58 -20.34 10.63
N ALA A 20 25.85 -21.14 11.39
CA ALA A 20 24.38 -21.17 11.34
C ALA A 20 23.77 -19.83 11.74
N ILE A 21 24.27 -19.21 12.82
CA ILE A 21 23.85 -17.88 13.26
C ILE A 21 24.20 -16.82 12.21
N GLY A 22 25.41 -16.85 11.66
CA GLY A 22 25.83 -15.94 10.59
C GLY A 22 24.94 -16.05 9.36
N PHE A 23 24.62 -17.28 8.93
CA PHE A 23 23.73 -17.51 7.81
C PHE A 23 22.29 -17.02 8.10
N ALA A 24 21.77 -17.27 9.29
CA ALA A 24 20.46 -16.80 9.71
C ALA A 24 20.37 -15.27 9.74
N LEU A 25 21.41 -14.60 10.25
CA LEU A 25 21.47 -13.12 10.26
C LEU A 25 21.51 -12.54 8.85
N VAL A 26 22.35 -13.12 7.96
CA VAL A 26 22.42 -12.71 6.55
C VAL A 26 21.09 -12.94 5.86
N PHE A 27 20.44 -14.08 6.09
CA PHE A 27 19.13 -14.39 5.54
C PHE A 27 18.05 -13.40 6.01
N VAL A 28 18.02 -13.09 7.30
CA VAL A 28 17.09 -12.07 7.86
C VAL A 28 17.38 -10.70 7.29
N PHE A 29 18.64 -10.32 7.14
CA PHE A 29 19.03 -9.03 6.57
C PHE A 29 18.62 -8.91 5.10
N ILE A 30 18.86 -9.94 4.30
CA ILE A 30 18.45 -10.00 2.90
C ILE A 30 16.93 -9.93 2.80
N THR A 31 16.21 -10.74 3.59
CA THR A 31 14.74 -10.72 3.59
C THR A 31 14.20 -9.34 3.94
N LYS A 32 14.72 -8.71 4.99
CA LYS A 32 14.31 -7.34 5.33
C LYS A 32 14.60 -6.32 4.23
N ALA A 33 15.77 -6.39 3.62
CA ALA A 33 16.19 -5.43 2.59
C ALA A 33 15.37 -5.54 1.29
N TYR A 34 14.99 -6.76 0.89
CA TYR A 34 14.32 -7.00 -0.37
C TYR A 34 12.78 -7.01 -0.27
N PHE A 35 12.25 -7.46 0.86
CA PHE A 35 10.79 -7.68 0.97
C PHE A 35 10.06 -6.52 1.63
N PHE A 36 10.76 -5.67 2.38
CA PHE A 36 10.14 -4.61 3.18
C PHE A 36 10.90 -3.30 3.02
N ALA A 37 10.25 -2.32 2.43
CA ALA A 37 10.84 -0.99 2.27
C ALA A 37 10.02 0.06 3.02
N PRO A 38 10.65 0.93 3.81
CA PRO A 38 9.99 2.11 4.30
C PRO A 38 9.76 3.08 3.14
N TYR A 39 8.53 3.56 2.99
CA TYR A 39 8.15 4.62 2.07
C TYR A 39 7.76 5.86 2.86
N MET A 40 8.23 7.02 2.42
CA MET A 40 7.77 8.30 2.94
C MET A 40 6.59 8.78 2.10
N VAL A 41 5.52 9.16 2.77
CA VAL A 41 4.36 9.80 2.14
C VAL A 41 4.75 11.23 1.80
N GLU A 42 4.56 11.61 0.55
CA GLU A 42 4.77 12.97 0.08
C GLU A 42 3.44 13.57 -0.38
N GLY A 43 3.05 14.65 0.26
CA GLY A 43 1.81 15.38 -0.03
C GLY A 43 0.57 14.82 0.66
N ALA A 44 -0.54 15.50 0.45
CA ALA A 44 -1.80 15.30 1.20
C ALA A 44 -2.85 14.47 0.46
N SER A 45 -2.51 13.77 -0.62
CA SER A 45 -3.51 13.11 -1.48
C SER A 45 -4.26 11.95 -0.81
N MET A 46 -3.74 11.44 0.30
CA MET A 46 -4.35 10.34 1.07
C MET A 46 -4.90 10.79 2.43
N SER A 47 -4.88 12.10 2.72
CA SER A 47 -5.47 12.64 3.96
C SER A 47 -7.00 12.39 3.99
N PRO A 48 -7.58 12.04 5.16
CA PRO A 48 -6.97 11.96 6.48
C PRO A 48 -6.32 10.59 6.79
N THR A 49 -6.43 9.61 5.90
CA THR A 49 -5.92 8.23 6.15
C THR A 49 -4.41 8.21 6.33
N LEU A 50 -3.70 8.96 5.49
CA LEU A 50 -2.24 9.13 5.57
C LEU A 50 -1.89 10.60 5.46
N HIS A 51 -0.92 11.03 6.26
CA HIS A 51 -0.44 12.41 6.30
C HIS A 51 0.93 12.55 5.65
N ASP A 52 1.25 13.78 5.24
CA ASP A 52 2.56 14.11 4.70
C ASP A 52 3.68 13.77 5.70
N GLN A 53 4.84 13.30 5.20
CA GLN A 53 6.01 12.88 5.98
C GLN A 53 5.83 11.61 6.83
N GLU A 54 4.67 10.97 6.83
CA GLU A 54 4.55 9.65 7.45
C GLU A 54 5.40 8.60 6.72
N LYS A 55 5.98 7.67 7.49
CA LYS A 55 6.68 6.53 6.90
C LYS A 55 5.79 5.30 6.98
N LEU A 56 5.63 4.67 5.82
CA LEU A 56 4.84 3.46 5.65
C LEU A 56 5.74 2.23 5.60
N TYR A 57 5.25 1.17 6.19
CA TYR A 57 5.76 -0.17 5.94
C TYR A 57 5.01 -0.78 4.75
N VAL A 58 5.74 -1.13 3.70
CA VAL A 58 5.17 -1.61 2.45
C VAL A 58 5.57 -3.06 2.20
N ASN A 59 4.57 -3.91 2.00
CA ASN A 59 4.73 -5.29 1.61
C ASN A 59 4.83 -5.39 0.08
N LYS A 60 6.04 -5.61 -0.42
CA LYS A 60 6.31 -5.69 -1.86
C LYS A 60 6.00 -7.05 -2.48
N ILE A 61 5.96 -8.09 -1.67
CA ILE A 61 5.78 -9.45 -2.19
C ILE A 61 4.33 -9.91 -2.20
N VAL A 62 3.43 -9.17 -1.58
CA VAL A 62 2.02 -9.57 -1.48
C VAL A 62 1.43 -9.88 -2.85
N TYR A 63 1.75 -9.05 -3.86
CA TYR A 63 1.23 -9.21 -5.22
C TYR A 63 2.04 -10.15 -6.12
N ALA A 64 3.07 -10.82 -5.57
CA ALA A 64 3.68 -11.98 -6.22
C ALA A 64 2.84 -13.27 -6.01
N PHE A 65 1.97 -13.26 -4.99
CA PHE A 65 1.17 -14.43 -4.59
C PHE A 65 -0.34 -14.15 -4.54
N SER A 66 -0.75 -12.89 -4.70
CA SER A 66 -2.16 -12.50 -4.69
C SER A 66 -2.38 -11.31 -5.65
N GLU A 67 -3.63 -11.07 -5.98
CA GLU A 67 -4.05 -9.90 -6.76
C GLU A 67 -4.40 -8.72 -5.83
N PRO A 68 -4.27 -7.46 -6.30
CA PRO A 68 -4.78 -6.31 -5.57
C PRO A 68 -6.27 -6.47 -5.25
N GLN A 69 -6.69 -5.95 -4.12
CA GLN A 69 -8.09 -5.99 -3.69
C GLN A 69 -8.63 -4.57 -3.56
N LYS A 70 -9.96 -4.42 -3.71
CA LYS A 70 -10.63 -3.14 -3.46
C LYS A 70 -10.45 -2.73 -2.00
N GLY A 71 -10.00 -1.51 -1.78
CA GLY A 71 -9.65 -0.97 -0.47
C GLY A 71 -8.15 -0.96 -0.18
N ASP A 72 -7.35 -1.79 -0.86
CA ASP A 72 -5.89 -1.79 -0.67
C ASP A 72 -5.30 -0.40 -0.92
N ILE A 73 -4.45 0.06 -0.02
CA ILE A 73 -3.61 1.24 -0.25
C ILE A 73 -2.30 0.76 -0.87
N VAL A 74 -2.06 1.19 -2.09
CA VAL A 74 -0.97 0.69 -2.93
C VAL A 74 0.05 1.76 -3.27
N ILE A 75 1.31 1.32 -3.42
CA ILE A 75 2.39 2.12 -3.95
C ILE A 75 2.48 1.86 -5.44
N ILE A 76 2.36 2.91 -6.24
CA ILE A 76 2.33 2.85 -7.70
C ILE A 76 3.60 3.50 -8.23
N LYS A 77 4.30 2.79 -9.10
CA LYS A 77 5.45 3.32 -9.83
C LYS A 77 4.94 4.22 -10.95
N GLY A 78 5.28 5.52 -10.88
CA GLY A 78 5.14 6.46 -11.99
C GLY A 78 6.46 6.68 -12.70
N ASP A 79 6.48 7.58 -13.68
CA ASP A 79 7.67 7.88 -14.49
C ASP A 79 8.77 8.56 -13.64
N ASP A 80 8.42 9.62 -12.91
CA ASP A 80 9.37 10.41 -12.12
C ASP A 80 9.26 10.18 -10.62
N LYS A 81 8.11 9.73 -10.15
CA LYS A 81 7.82 9.56 -8.72
C LYS A 81 6.87 8.39 -8.48
N ARG A 82 6.74 8.04 -7.20
CA ARG A 82 5.77 7.05 -6.74
C ARG A 82 4.52 7.73 -6.21
N TYR A 83 3.39 7.06 -6.40
CA TYR A 83 2.11 7.54 -5.89
C TYR A 83 1.55 6.55 -4.88
N VAL A 84 0.92 7.08 -3.84
CA VAL A 84 0.16 6.29 -2.87
C VAL A 84 -1.31 6.53 -3.13
N LYS A 85 -2.09 5.48 -3.43
CA LYS A 85 -3.51 5.58 -3.75
C LYS A 85 -4.26 4.37 -3.22
N ARG A 86 -5.59 4.51 -3.10
CA ARG A 86 -6.49 3.40 -2.76
C ARG A 86 -7.06 2.77 -4.01
N VAL A 87 -7.05 1.43 -4.07
CA VAL A 87 -7.70 0.66 -5.13
C VAL A 87 -9.23 0.74 -4.94
N ILE A 88 -9.92 1.25 -5.93
CA ILE A 88 -11.38 1.43 -5.94
C ILE A 88 -12.05 0.39 -6.83
N GLY A 89 -11.44 0.06 -7.96
CA GLY A 89 -11.98 -0.91 -8.91
C GLY A 89 -10.89 -1.77 -9.52
N LEU A 90 -11.27 -3.00 -9.80
CA LEU A 90 -10.44 -4.03 -10.43
C LEU A 90 -10.87 -4.24 -11.88
N GLU A 91 -10.11 -5.02 -12.64
CA GLU A 91 -10.47 -5.34 -14.02
C GLU A 91 -11.91 -5.88 -14.12
N GLY A 92 -12.61 -5.42 -15.14
CA GLY A 92 -14.01 -5.76 -15.39
C GLY A 92 -15.03 -4.94 -14.58
N ASP A 93 -14.63 -4.28 -13.48
CA ASP A 93 -15.54 -3.45 -12.69
C ASP A 93 -16.02 -2.22 -13.48
N ILE A 94 -17.26 -1.83 -13.22
CA ILE A 94 -17.86 -0.58 -13.71
C ILE A 94 -17.92 0.40 -12.55
N ILE A 95 -17.19 1.51 -12.66
CA ILE A 95 -17.06 2.52 -11.61
C ILE A 95 -17.89 3.75 -11.98
N GLN A 96 -18.66 4.24 -11.04
CA GLN A 96 -19.45 5.45 -11.19
C GLN A 96 -19.51 6.23 -9.87
N MET A 97 -19.40 7.53 -9.95
CA MET A 97 -19.70 8.45 -8.84
C MET A 97 -20.96 9.22 -9.17
N LYS A 98 -21.89 9.29 -8.23
CA LYS A 98 -23.12 10.05 -8.36
C LYS A 98 -23.52 10.66 -7.01
N SER A 99 -23.56 11.99 -6.95
CA SER A 99 -23.92 12.76 -5.75
C SER A 99 -23.13 12.32 -4.50
N ASP A 100 -21.80 12.29 -4.61
CA ASP A 100 -20.86 11.81 -3.57
C ASP A 100 -20.97 10.34 -3.17
N ASP A 101 -21.73 9.54 -3.88
CA ASP A 101 -21.86 8.12 -3.65
C ASP A 101 -21.10 7.33 -4.72
N LEU A 102 -20.19 6.47 -4.26
CA LEU A 102 -19.44 5.55 -5.12
C LEU A 102 -20.29 4.31 -5.42
N TYR A 103 -20.37 3.98 -6.70
CA TYR A 103 -20.97 2.74 -7.19
C TYR A 103 -19.94 1.90 -7.91
N VAL A 104 -19.87 0.61 -7.55
CA VAL A 104 -19.08 -0.41 -8.24
C VAL A 104 -20.06 -1.50 -8.69
N ASN A 105 -20.13 -1.76 -9.99
CA ASN A 105 -21.08 -2.69 -10.61
C ASN A 105 -22.55 -2.42 -10.18
N ASN A 106 -22.94 -1.16 -10.21
CA ASN A 106 -24.26 -0.65 -9.79
C ASN A 106 -24.59 -0.87 -8.29
N LYS A 107 -23.62 -1.27 -7.47
CA LYS A 107 -23.79 -1.40 -6.02
C LYS A 107 -23.11 -0.25 -5.32
N LYS A 108 -23.85 0.45 -4.45
CA LYS A 108 -23.29 1.52 -3.61
C LYS A 108 -22.24 0.95 -2.65
N VAL A 109 -21.07 1.56 -2.63
CA VAL A 109 -19.94 1.19 -1.78
C VAL A 109 -19.86 2.16 -0.61
N LYS A 110 -19.75 1.63 0.60
CA LYS A 110 -19.55 2.45 1.81
C LYS A 110 -18.09 2.83 1.94
N GLU A 111 -17.80 4.12 1.89
CA GLU A 111 -16.46 4.69 2.03
C GLU A 111 -16.29 5.30 3.43
N SER A 112 -16.17 4.44 4.46
CA SER A 112 -16.09 4.89 5.85
C SER A 112 -14.85 5.74 6.15
N TYR A 113 -13.77 5.55 5.40
CA TYR A 113 -12.53 6.31 5.50
C TYR A 113 -12.66 7.77 5.01
N LEU A 114 -13.77 8.12 4.34
CA LEU A 114 -14.05 9.49 3.87
C LEU A 114 -15.01 10.28 4.78
N GLN A 115 -15.40 9.74 5.93
CA GLN A 115 -16.46 10.33 6.73
C GLN A 115 -16.12 11.77 7.17
N GLU A 116 -14.87 12.03 7.54
CA GLU A 116 -14.40 13.36 7.92
C GLU A 116 -14.46 14.31 6.73
N ASN A 117 -13.85 13.95 5.60
CA ASN A 117 -13.83 14.76 4.38
C ASN A 117 -15.25 15.02 3.84
N LYS A 118 -16.16 14.05 3.90
CA LYS A 118 -17.57 14.23 3.52
C LYS A 118 -18.28 15.22 4.44
N SER A 119 -17.99 15.17 5.73
CA SER A 119 -18.55 16.11 6.71
C SER A 119 -18.09 17.54 6.46
N GLU A 120 -16.80 17.71 6.15
CA GLU A 120 -16.22 19.00 5.81
C GLU A 120 -16.79 19.55 4.50
N ALA A 121 -16.79 18.78 3.43
CA ALA A 121 -17.36 19.18 2.13
C ALA A 121 -18.83 19.60 2.26
N LYS A 122 -19.61 18.83 3.03
CA LYS A 122 -21.01 19.15 3.32
C LYS A 122 -21.15 20.49 4.06
N SER A 123 -20.28 20.79 5.01
CA SER A 123 -20.29 22.07 5.74
C SER A 123 -20.01 23.26 4.84
N LEU A 124 -19.24 23.04 3.78
CA LEU A 124 -18.89 24.03 2.75
C LEU A 124 -19.96 24.11 1.63
N GLY A 125 -20.95 23.25 1.64
CA GLY A 125 -21.99 23.19 0.61
C GLY A 125 -21.51 22.66 -0.75
N VAL A 126 -20.42 21.89 -0.77
CA VAL A 126 -19.84 21.32 -1.99
C VAL A 126 -19.87 19.79 -1.95
N TYR A 127 -19.81 19.15 -3.13
CA TYR A 127 -19.56 17.73 -3.22
C TYR A 127 -18.09 17.44 -3.00
N LEU A 128 -17.77 16.37 -2.24
CA LEU A 128 -16.41 15.91 -2.02
C LEU A 128 -15.82 15.32 -3.31
N THR A 129 -16.65 14.65 -4.10
CA THR A 129 -16.25 14.02 -5.35
C THR A 129 -17.25 14.37 -6.44
N GLU A 130 -16.75 14.94 -7.54
CA GLU A 130 -17.59 15.22 -8.71
C GLU A 130 -18.14 13.93 -9.34
N ASP A 131 -19.31 14.05 -9.97
CA ASP A 131 -19.93 12.93 -10.69
C ASP A 131 -19.05 12.51 -11.88
N PHE A 132 -18.87 11.21 -12.06
CA PHE A 132 -18.18 10.65 -13.22
C PHE A 132 -18.66 9.23 -13.55
N GLY A 133 -18.32 8.77 -14.74
CA GLY A 133 -18.65 7.43 -15.24
C GLY A 133 -20.03 7.32 -15.85
N PRO A 134 -20.52 6.10 -16.08
CA PRO A 134 -19.88 4.83 -15.77
C PRO A 134 -18.62 4.57 -16.58
N LEU A 135 -17.56 4.09 -15.93
CA LEU A 135 -16.28 3.74 -16.53
C LEU A 135 -15.97 2.26 -16.27
N LYS A 136 -15.76 1.48 -17.32
CA LYS A 136 -15.33 0.09 -17.20
C LYS A 136 -13.83 0.00 -17.09
N VAL A 137 -13.33 -0.70 -16.08
CA VAL A 137 -11.89 -0.96 -15.90
C VAL A 137 -11.45 -2.07 -16.87
N PRO A 138 -10.51 -1.81 -17.78
CA PRO A 138 -10.00 -2.82 -18.71
C PRO A 138 -9.20 -3.91 -18.02
N ASN A 139 -8.98 -5.03 -18.73
CA ASN A 139 -8.13 -6.12 -18.25
C ASN A 139 -6.70 -5.62 -17.95
N GLY A 140 -6.10 -6.17 -16.90
CA GLY A 140 -4.76 -5.83 -16.44
C GLY A 140 -4.62 -4.43 -15.83
N LYS A 141 -5.73 -3.73 -15.58
CA LYS A 141 -5.72 -2.39 -14.97
C LYS A 141 -6.56 -2.33 -13.70
N VAL A 142 -6.26 -1.31 -12.89
CA VAL A 142 -7.03 -0.94 -11.71
C VAL A 142 -7.41 0.53 -11.76
N PHE A 143 -8.53 0.86 -11.13
CA PHE A 143 -8.98 2.23 -10.88
C PHE A 143 -8.61 2.60 -9.46
N VAL A 144 -7.87 3.68 -9.29
CA VAL A 144 -7.39 4.13 -7.99
C VAL A 144 -7.82 5.56 -7.70
N MET A 145 -8.04 5.87 -6.42
CA MET A 145 -8.33 7.24 -5.97
C MET A 145 -7.52 7.58 -4.73
N GLY A 146 -7.24 8.86 -4.54
CA GLY A 146 -6.77 9.35 -3.25
C GLY A 146 -7.93 9.53 -2.28
N ASP A 147 -7.67 9.43 -0.99
CA ASP A 147 -8.69 9.66 0.03
C ASP A 147 -9.00 11.16 0.17
N ASN A 148 -8.02 12.03 -0.12
CA ASN A 148 -8.28 13.47 -0.30
C ASN A 148 -8.84 13.74 -1.71
N ARG A 149 -10.13 13.49 -1.89
CA ARG A 149 -10.82 13.54 -3.18
C ARG A 149 -10.68 14.87 -3.91
N LEU A 150 -10.65 15.99 -3.18
CA LEU A 150 -10.52 17.34 -3.74
C LEU A 150 -9.09 17.65 -4.17
N ASN A 151 -8.10 17.02 -3.53
CA ASN A 151 -6.69 17.31 -3.76
C ASN A 151 -5.89 16.04 -4.08
N SER A 152 -6.37 15.26 -5.05
CA SER A 152 -5.69 14.05 -5.51
C SER A 152 -5.64 13.98 -7.02
N MET A 153 -4.43 13.82 -7.55
CA MET A 153 -4.22 13.35 -8.92
C MET A 153 -4.29 11.82 -8.90
N ASP A 154 -5.29 11.25 -9.58
CA ASP A 154 -5.58 9.82 -9.57
C ASP A 154 -6.26 9.35 -10.87
N SER A 155 -6.96 8.21 -10.85
CA SER A 155 -7.59 7.66 -12.06
C SER A 155 -8.71 8.52 -12.65
N ARG A 156 -9.27 9.46 -11.89
CA ARG A 156 -10.27 10.44 -12.36
C ARG A 156 -9.66 11.53 -13.24
N ASN A 157 -8.41 11.85 -12.96
CA ASN A 157 -7.67 12.93 -13.61
C ASN A 157 -6.18 12.55 -13.69
N GLY A 158 -5.41 13.09 -14.52
CA GLY A 158 -3.94 13.02 -14.58
C GLY A 158 -3.24 11.66 -14.60
N LEU A 159 -3.54 10.73 -13.67
CA LEU A 159 -2.91 9.39 -13.66
C LEU A 159 -3.58 8.40 -14.61
N GLY A 160 -4.89 8.54 -14.86
CA GLY A 160 -5.64 7.54 -15.61
C GLY A 160 -5.67 6.17 -14.93
N LEU A 161 -6.01 5.13 -15.72
CA LEU A 161 -6.06 3.76 -15.22
C LEU A 161 -4.66 3.18 -15.07
N ILE A 162 -4.39 2.57 -13.92
CA ILE A 162 -3.08 2.05 -13.55
C ILE A 162 -2.94 0.60 -14.00
N GLU A 163 -1.83 0.27 -14.67
CA GLU A 163 -1.50 -1.12 -14.95
C GLU A 163 -1.20 -1.86 -13.64
N THR A 164 -1.80 -3.03 -13.45
CA THR A 164 -1.61 -3.84 -12.23
C THR A 164 -0.12 -4.11 -11.94
N LYS A 165 0.68 -4.30 -13.01
CA LYS A 165 2.13 -4.50 -12.89
C LYS A 165 2.92 -3.26 -12.42
N ALA A 166 2.32 -2.06 -12.45
CA ALA A 166 2.94 -0.85 -11.94
C ALA A 166 2.78 -0.71 -10.41
N ILE A 167 2.03 -1.60 -9.78
CA ILE A 167 1.87 -1.64 -8.33
C ILE A 167 3.10 -2.31 -7.72
N GLU A 168 3.88 -1.56 -6.94
CA GLU A 168 5.11 -2.05 -6.30
C GLU A 168 4.85 -2.80 -4.97
N GLY A 169 3.69 -2.58 -4.34
CA GLY A 169 3.33 -3.23 -3.08
C GLY A 169 2.15 -2.58 -2.38
N ARG A 170 1.76 -3.18 -1.26
CA ARG A 170 0.65 -2.74 -0.41
C ARG A 170 1.18 -2.09 0.86
N SER A 171 0.61 -0.95 1.23
CA SER A 171 0.83 -0.33 2.53
C SER A 171 0.14 -1.15 3.61
N GLU A 172 0.86 -1.48 4.69
CA GLU A 172 0.33 -2.27 5.80
C GLU A 172 0.18 -1.44 7.07
N VAL A 173 1.20 -0.66 7.39
CA VAL A 173 1.29 0.06 8.67
C VAL A 173 2.02 1.39 8.49
N VAL A 174 1.52 2.44 9.16
CA VAL A 174 2.29 3.66 9.43
C VAL A 174 3.26 3.34 10.57
N ILE A 175 4.56 3.54 10.33
CA ILE A 175 5.63 3.23 11.30
C ILE A 175 6.29 4.48 11.91
N TYR A 176 6.03 5.64 11.35
CA TYR A 176 6.55 6.92 11.84
C TYR A 176 5.59 8.06 11.47
N PRO A 177 5.35 9.03 12.37
CA PRO A 177 5.88 9.11 13.73
C PRO A 177 5.34 8.00 14.63
N PHE A 178 6.10 7.60 15.66
CA PHE A 178 5.73 6.48 16.54
C PHE A 178 4.41 6.71 17.30
N SER A 179 4.04 7.97 17.54
CA SER A 179 2.75 8.35 18.15
C SER A 179 1.54 8.05 17.24
N GLU A 180 1.77 7.90 15.95
CA GLU A 180 0.73 7.72 14.93
C GLU A 180 0.73 6.31 14.32
N MET A 181 1.44 5.37 14.96
CA MET A 181 1.50 3.98 14.47
C MET A 181 0.10 3.37 14.39
N ARG A 182 -0.28 2.95 13.18
CA ARG A 182 -1.60 2.35 12.91
C ARG A 182 -1.56 1.49 11.65
N ALA A 183 -2.48 0.52 11.54
CA ALA A 183 -2.74 -0.15 10.28
C ALA A 183 -3.30 0.84 9.26
N THR A 184 -2.98 0.64 7.98
CA THR A 184 -3.44 1.52 6.90
C THR A 184 -4.74 1.04 6.26
N GLN A 185 -5.27 -0.10 6.70
CA GLN A 185 -6.52 -0.72 6.21
C GLN A 185 -7.54 -0.84 7.33
#